data_4114a28e6e4d6f57538abfa15b778179
#
_entry.id   4114a28e6e4d6f57538abfa15b778179
#
_cell.length_a   1.000
_cell.length_b   1.000
_cell.length_c   1.000
_cell.angle_alpha   90.00
_cell.angle_beta   90.00
_cell.angle_gamma   90.00
#
_symmetry.space_group_name_H-M   'P 1'
#
loop_
_entity.id
_entity.type
_entity.pdbx_description
1 polymer ?
#
loop_
_entity_poly.entity_id
_entity_poly.type
_entity_poly.pdbx_seq_one_letter_code
_entity_poly.pdbx_strand_id
1 'polypeptide(L)'
;MKRFAFAMLGLGVLAMTADAGPFRRKTVVVSGVVGTSPTPATKPSASTTNAQGAALLIVQTGRFRHNGHPFGLFEGIGMASTQQGAIQNCCFWGKRNAIDIGTAQMSNGMWVAVVRYR
;
A
#
# COMPACT_ATOMS: atom_id res chain seq x y z
N MET A 1 47.81 -26.39 -16.63
CA MET A 1 47.46 -26.07 -15.25
C MET A 1 47.70 -24.57 -15.04
N LYS A 2 46.62 -23.77 -15.06
CA LYS A 2 46.70 -22.30 -14.82
C LYS A 2 46.04 -22.02 -13.48
N ARG A 3 46.85 -21.56 -12.51
CA ARG A 3 46.43 -21.14 -11.17
C ARG A 3 45.96 -19.70 -11.26
N PHE A 4 44.69 -19.45 -10.97
CA PHE A 4 44.15 -18.10 -10.77
C PHE A 4 44.25 -17.75 -9.29
N ALA A 5 45.09 -16.75 -9.00
CA ALA A 5 45.17 -16.12 -7.69
C ALA A 5 43.99 -15.12 -7.56
N PHE A 6 43.14 -15.33 -6.55
CA PHE A 6 42.12 -14.34 -6.16
C PHE A 6 42.75 -13.39 -5.14
N ALA A 7 42.94 -12.14 -5.52
CA ALA A 7 43.29 -11.06 -4.62
C ALA A 7 42.02 -10.54 -3.93
N MET A 8 41.96 -10.70 -2.61
CA MET A 8 41.00 -10.00 -1.76
C MET A 8 41.46 -8.56 -1.54
N LEU A 9 40.68 -7.60 -1.87
CA LEU A 9 40.89 -6.21 -1.46
C LEU A 9 39.56 -5.58 -0.97
N GLY A 10 39.64 -5.11 0.28
CA GLY A 10 39.13 -3.82 0.67
C GLY A 10 37.74 -3.76 1.32
N LEU A 11 37.79 -3.97 2.61
CA LEU A 11 36.70 -3.61 3.56
C LEU A 11 36.63 -2.08 3.66
N GLY A 12 35.63 -1.46 3.03
CA GLY A 12 35.31 -0.04 3.22
C GLY A 12 34.12 0.09 4.16
N VAL A 13 34.36 0.30 5.45
CA VAL A 13 33.34 0.67 6.42
C VAL A 13 33.06 2.17 6.27
N LEU A 14 31.94 2.54 5.62
CA LEU A 14 31.42 3.91 5.70
C LEU A 14 30.56 4.00 6.96
N ALA A 15 31.10 4.64 7.99
CA ALA A 15 30.33 5.10 9.14
C ALA A 15 29.48 6.30 8.70
N MET A 16 28.17 6.11 8.52
CA MET A 16 27.23 7.23 8.42
C MET A 16 26.91 7.72 9.82
N THR A 17 27.45 8.88 10.19
CA THR A 17 27.05 9.64 11.36
C THR A 17 25.67 10.22 11.10
N ALA A 18 24.68 9.76 11.85
CA ALA A 18 23.35 10.35 11.87
C ALA A 18 23.42 11.68 12.63
N ASP A 19 23.32 12.78 11.91
CA ASP A 19 23.20 14.12 12.46
C ASP A 19 21.76 14.32 12.97
N ALA A 20 21.58 14.20 14.29
CA ALA A 20 20.33 14.46 14.96
C ALA A 20 20.16 15.97 15.17
N GLY A 21 19.64 16.66 14.16
CA GLY A 21 19.26 18.07 14.27
C GLY A 21 18.11 18.26 15.26
N PRO A 22 18.16 19.30 16.15
CA PRO A 22 17.06 19.54 17.09
C PRO A 22 15.85 20.10 16.34
N PHE A 23 14.81 19.30 16.20
CA PHE A 23 13.49 19.76 15.73
C PHE A 23 12.90 20.72 16.76
N ARG A 24 13.04 22.02 16.53
CA ARG A 24 12.26 23.05 17.22
C ARG A 24 10.78 22.88 16.83
N ARG A 25 10.01 22.28 17.73
CA ARG A 25 8.55 22.34 17.67
C ARG A 25 8.13 23.80 17.83
N LYS A 26 7.72 24.43 16.74
CA LYS A 26 6.90 25.65 16.80
C LYS A 26 5.54 25.26 17.31
N THR A 27 5.29 25.54 18.59
CA THR A 27 3.97 25.50 19.17
C THR A 27 3.16 26.65 18.57
N VAL A 28 2.34 26.36 17.58
CA VAL A 28 1.30 27.32 17.13
C VAL A 28 0.13 27.17 18.09
N VAL A 29 0.00 28.11 18.98
CA VAL A 29 -1.20 28.28 19.80
C VAL A 29 -2.28 28.82 18.88
N VAL A 30 -3.16 27.97 18.38
CA VAL A 30 -4.40 28.38 17.74
C VAL A 30 -5.47 28.46 18.81
N SER A 31 -5.76 29.70 19.24
CA SER A 31 -6.93 30.00 20.05
C SER A 31 -8.20 29.72 19.27
N GLY A 32 -9.08 28.94 19.86
CA GLY A 32 -10.52 29.03 19.70
C GLY A 32 -11.10 28.67 18.32
N VAL A 33 -11.40 27.38 18.11
CA VAL A 33 -12.53 26.99 17.24
C VAL A 33 -13.39 26.00 18.04
N VAL A 34 -14.63 26.42 18.19
CA VAL A 34 -15.77 25.72 18.75
C VAL A 34 -15.82 24.27 18.29
N GLY A 35 -16.03 23.37 19.24
CA GLY A 35 -16.06 21.92 19.05
C GLY A 35 -16.98 21.45 17.92
N THR A 36 -16.38 20.94 16.89
CA THR A 36 -16.99 19.87 16.11
C THR A 36 -16.47 18.55 16.67
N SER A 37 -17.33 17.81 17.34
CA SER A 37 -17.10 16.43 17.71
C SER A 37 -16.50 15.69 16.53
N PRO A 38 -15.38 14.96 16.69
CA PRO A 38 -14.88 14.10 15.63
C PRO A 38 -15.98 13.07 15.32
N THR A 39 -16.54 13.16 14.12
CA THR A 39 -17.40 12.09 13.59
C THR A 39 -16.60 10.80 13.72
N PRO A 40 -17.12 9.77 14.38
CA PRO A 40 -16.40 8.52 14.51
C PRO A 40 -16.07 8.03 13.10
N ALA A 41 -14.77 7.86 12.82
CA ALA A 41 -14.30 7.34 11.55
C ALA A 41 -14.97 5.98 11.34
N THR A 42 -15.94 5.92 10.44
CA THR A 42 -16.66 4.69 10.12
C THR A 42 -15.64 3.68 9.63
N LYS A 43 -15.43 2.62 10.40
CA LYS A 43 -14.51 1.54 10.03
C LYS A 43 -14.90 1.05 8.63
N PRO A 44 -13.98 1.01 7.67
CA PRO A 44 -14.32 0.58 6.32
C PRO A 44 -14.90 -0.83 6.35
N SER A 45 -16.09 -0.98 5.78
CA SER A 45 -16.81 -2.25 5.72
C SER A 45 -16.45 -3.02 4.45
N ALA A 46 -16.36 -4.33 4.56
CA ALA A 46 -16.18 -5.21 3.41
C ALA A 46 -17.42 -5.11 2.51
N SER A 47 -17.22 -4.79 1.24
CA SER A 47 -18.30 -4.58 0.27
C SER A 47 -17.74 -4.69 -1.15
N THR A 48 -18.59 -5.01 -2.11
CA THR A 48 -18.23 -5.01 -3.53
C THR A 48 -18.50 -3.66 -4.21
N THR A 49 -19.07 -2.67 -3.52
CA THR A 49 -19.45 -1.38 -4.11
C THR A 49 -18.26 -0.50 -4.47
N ASN A 50 -17.16 -0.59 -3.74
CA ASN A 50 -15.92 0.14 -4.03
C ASN A 50 -14.70 -0.79 -3.92
N ALA A 51 -13.56 -0.35 -4.47
CA ALA A 51 -12.34 -1.14 -4.48
C ALA A 51 -11.81 -1.44 -3.07
N GLN A 52 -11.94 -0.49 -2.14
CA GLN A 52 -11.50 -0.67 -0.75
C GLN A 52 -12.31 -1.76 -0.04
N GLY A 53 -13.63 -1.75 -0.19
CA GLY A 53 -14.50 -2.78 0.37
C GLY A 53 -14.24 -4.16 -0.25
N ALA A 54 -13.95 -4.21 -1.56
CA ALA A 54 -13.60 -5.44 -2.25
C ALA A 54 -12.26 -6.01 -1.76
N ALA A 55 -11.23 -5.17 -1.53
CA ALA A 55 -9.96 -5.60 -0.97
C ALA A 55 -10.14 -6.17 0.45
N LEU A 56 -10.94 -5.52 1.29
CA LEU A 56 -11.28 -6.02 2.63
C LEU A 56 -12.03 -7.35 2.58
N LEU A 57 -12.96 -7.52 1.63
CA LEU A 57 -13.70 -8.77 1.45
C LEU A 57 -12.77 -9.94 1.11
N ILE A 58 -11.78 -9.70 0.25
CA ILE A 58 -10.76 -10.71 -0.09
C ILE A 58 -9.98 -11.11 1.17
N VAL A 59 -9.54 -10.14 1.96
CA VAL A 59 -8.80 -10.42 3.20
C VAL A 59 -9.64 -11.19 4.22
N GLN A 60 -10.90 -10.81 4.39
CA GLN A 60 -11.81 -11.46 5.33
C GLN A 60 -12.19 -12.89 4.93
N THR A 61 -12.38 -13.13 3.64
CA THR A 61 -12.83 -14.43 3.13
C THR A 61 -11.69 -15.36 2.73
N GLY A 62 -10.47 -14.82 2.57
CA GLY A 62 -9.32 -15.53 2.01
C GLY A 62 -9.48 -15.91 0.53
N ARG A 63 -10.52 -15.40 -0.15
CA ARG A 63 -10.83 -15.75 -1.54
C ARG A 63 -10.28 -14.72 -2.51
N PHE A 64 -9.16 -15.03 -3.14
CA PHE A 64 -8.53 -14.20 -4.16
C PHE A 64 -9.21 -14.41 -5.52
N ARG A 65 -10.30 -13.68 -5.75
CA ARG A 65 -11.08 -13.74 -7.00
C ARG A 65 -11.69 -12.38 -7.33
N HIS A 66 -11.96 -12.16 -8.61
CA HIS A 66 -12.75 -11.02 -9.05
C HIS A 66 -14.17 -11.09 -8.46
N ASN A 67 -14.59 -10.00 -7.85
CA ASN A 67 -15.94 -9.89 -7.26
C ASN A 67 -16.97 -9.33 -8.26
N GLY A 68 -16.50 -8.94 -9.45
CA GLY A 68 -17.30 -8.28 -10.47
C GLY A 68 -17.60 -6.82 -10.10
N HIS A 69 -18.05 -6.08 -11.10
CA HIS A 69 -18.53 -4.72 -10.89
C HIS A 69 -19.87 -4.52 -11.61
N PRO A 70 -20.90 -4.00 -10.94
CA PRO A 70 -22.24 -3.88 -11.51
C PRO A 70 -22.37 -2.92 -12.70
N PHE A 71 -21.32 -2.12 -13.00
CA PHE A 71 -21.39 -1.05 -14.00
C PHE A 71 -20.45 -1.26 -15.20
N GLY A 72 -20.11 -2.51 -15.54
CA GLY A 72 -19.30 -2.82 -16.71
C GLY A 72 -17.85 -2.30 -16.66
N LEU A 73 -17.36 -1.98 -15.48
CA LEU A 73 -15.96 -1.62 -15.27
C LEU A 73 -15.06 -2.87 -15.22
N PHE A 74 -13.81 -2.69 -15.58
CA PHE A 74 -12.81 -3.74 -15.44
C PHE A 74 -12.26 -3.74 -14.01
N GLU A 75 -12.04 -4.91 -13.44
CA GLU A 75 -11.45 -5.08 -12.12
C GLU A 75 -10.13 -5.85 -12.23
N GLY A 76 -9.07 -5.31 -11.64
CA GLY A 76 -7.80 -5.98 -11.47
C GLY A 76 -7.57 -6.29 -10.00
N ILE A 77 -7.00 -7.46 -9.71
CA ILE A 77 -6.61 -7.85 -8.37
C ILE A 77 -5.12 -8.17 -8.39
N GLY A 78 -4.41 -7.71 -7.36
CA GLY A 78 -2.99 -7.97 -7.18
C GLY A 78 -2.65 -8.29 -5.75
N MET A 79 -1.54 -8.99 -5.55
CA MET A 79 -1.00 -9.34 -4.24
C MET A 79 0.51 -9.17 -4.24
N ALA A 80 1.07 -8.64 -3.16
CA ALA A 80 2.51 -8.52 -2.95
C ALA A 80 2.86 -8.33 -1.47
N SER A 81 4.15 -8.36 -1.14
CA SER A 81 4.66 -8.04 0.20
C SER A 81 4.56 -6.55 0.55
N THR A 82 4.38 -5.68 -0.44
CA THR A 82 4.19 -4.23 -0.25
C THR A 82 2.88 -3.78 -0.86
N GLN A 83 2.30 -2.72 -0.32
CA GLN A 83 1.08 -2.12 -0.84
C GLN A 83 1.22 -1.69 -2.30
N GLN A 84 2.30 -0.99 -2.61
CA GLN A 84 2.59 -0.53 -3.97
C GLN A 84 2.78 -1.69 -4.94
N GLY A 85 3.49 -2.74 -4.52
CA GLY A 85 3.67 -3.95 -5.32
C GLY A 85 2.35 -4.65 -5.62
N ALA A 86 1.43 -4.72 -4.65
CA ALA A 86 0.11 -5.29 -4.85
C ALA A 86 -0.69 -4.51 -5.92
N ILE A 87 -0.63 -3.17 -5.90
CA ILE A 87 -1.27 -2.32 -6.91
C ILE A 87 -0.68 -2.57 -8.29
N GLN A 88 0.65 -2.61 -8.40
CA GLN A 88 1.34 -2.84 -9.67
C GLN A 88 1.10 -4.24 -10.26
N ASN A 89 0.83 -5.22 -9.41
CA ASN A 89 0.50 -6.59 -9.82
C ASN A 89 -0.97 -6.76 -10.24
N CYS A 90 -1.81 -5.72 -10.11
CA CYS A 90 -3.18 -5.78 -10.59
C CYS A 90 -3.25 -5.95 -12.11
N CYS A 91 -4.15 -6.81 -12.58
CA CYS A 91 -4.46 -6.91 -14.00
C CYS A 91 -4.76 -5.52 -14.57
N PHE A 92 -4.28 -5.24 -15.80
CA PHE A 92 -4.45 -3.97 -16.51
C PHE A 92 -3.73 -2.75 -15.91
N TRP A 93 -2.91 -2.89 -14.86
CA TRP A 93 -2.11 -1.79 -14.34
C TRP A 93 -1.20 -1.21 -15.43
N GLY A 94 -1.21 0.11 -15.59
CA GLY A 94 -0.48 0.81 -16.66
C GLY A 94 -1.07 0.66 -18.08
N LYS A 95 -2.12 -0.15 -18.27
CA LYS A 95 -2.78 -0.35 -19.58
C LYS A 95 -4.15 0.33 -19.66
N ARG A 96 -4.79 0.58 -18.54
CA ARG A 96 -6.11 1.19 -18.43
C ARG A 96 -6.09 2.29 -17.38
N ASN A 97 -7.04 3.22 -17.48
CA ASN A 97 -7.18 4.30 -16.52
C ASN A 97 -7.81 3.78 -15.21
N ALA A 98 -7.02 3.83 -14.13
CA ALA A 98 -7.52 3.47 -12.80
C ALA A 98 -8.42 4.57 -12.25
N ILE A 99 -9.63 4.21 -11.81
CA ILE A 99 -10.63 5.15 -11.28
C ILE A 99 -10.93 4.93 -9.80
N ASP A 100 -10.62 3.74 -9.28
CA ASP A 100 -10.83 3.42 -7.86
C ASP A 100 -9.79 2.38 -7.44
N ILE A 101 -9.11 2.63 -6.32
CA ILE A 101 -8.03 1.77 -5.80
C ILE A 101 -8.33 1.47 -4.33
N GLY A 102 -8.36 0.20 -3.99
CA GLY A 102 -8.47 -0.25 -2.62
C GLY A 102 -7.35 -1.23 -2.26
N THR A 103 -6.86 -1.14 -1.04
CA THR A 103 -5.83 -2.04 -0.53
C THR A 103 -6.14 -2.50 0.88
N ALA A 104 -5.75 -3.74 1.19
CA ALA A 104 -5.89 -4.29 2.53
C ALA A 104 -4.72 -5.23 2.83
N GLN A 105 -4.30 -5.29 4.10
CA GLN A 105 -3.24 -6.18 4.52
C GLN A 105 -3.83 -7.44 5.14
N MET A 106 -3.31 -8.58 4.73
CA MET A 106 -3.63 -9.90 5.29
C MET A 106 -2.87 -10.15 6.59
N SER A 107 -3.34 -11.08 7.41
CA SER A 107 -2.70 -11.47 8.67
C SER A 107 -1.26 -12.01 8.51
N ASN A 108 -0.93 -12.53 7.34
CA ASN A 108 0.42 -12.99 6.99
C ASN A 108 1.35 -11.86 6.52
N GLY A 109 0.94 -10.60 6.60
CA GLY A 109 1.71 -9.43 6.18
C GLY A 109 1.65 -9.10 4.69
N MET A 110 1.06 -9.96 3.85
CA MET A 110 0.86 -9.69 2.43
C MET A 110 -0.20 -8.61 2.21
N TRP A 111 -0.02 -7.80 1.16
CA TRP A 111 -0.97 -6.82 0.71
C TRP A 111 -1.80 -7.34 -0.45
N VAL A 112 -3.09 -7.07 -0.40
CA VAL A 112 -4.02 -7.26 -1.51
C VAL A 112 -4.44 -5.90 -2.03
N ALA A 113 -4.48 -5.75 -3.33
CA ALA A 113 -5.01 -4.57 -4.00
C ALA A 113 -6.16 -4.97 -4.93
N VAL A 114 -7.15 -4.12 -5.00
CA VAL A 114 -8.21 -4.16 -6.00
C VAL A 114 -8.20 -2.82 -6.72
N VAL A 115 -8.15 -2.84 -8.03
CA VAL A 115 -8.16 -1.63 -8.87
C VAL A 115 -9.29 -1.75 -9.88
N ARG A 116 -10.07 -0.68 -9.99
CA ARG A 116 -11.13 -0.57 -10.99
C ARG A 116 -10.71 0.38 -12.09
N TYR A 117 -11.01 0.01 -13.31
CA TYR A 117 -10.57 0.70 -14.50
C TYR A 117 -11.74 1.04 -15.42
N ARG A 118 -11.53 2.11 -16.15
CA ARG A 118 -12.39 2.52 -17.26
C ARG A 118 -11.65 2.39 -18.60
#